data_82c4cf4ee2c31838d45dff82cae062fa
#
_entry.id   82c4cf4ee2c31838d45dff82cae062fa
#
_cell.length_a   1.000
_cell.length_b   1.000
_cell.length_c   1.000
_cell.angle_alpha   90.00
_cell.angle_beta   90.00
_cell.angle_gamma   90.00
#
_symmetry.space_group_name_H-M   'P 1'
#
loop_
_entity.id
_entity.type
_entity.pdbx_description
1 polymer ?
#
loop_
_entity_poly.entity_id
_entity_poly.type
_entity_poly.pdbx_seq_one_letter_code
_entity_poly.pdbx_strand_id
1 'polypeptide(L)'
;MEKKVIELHNIKRNFQVGEETVHALRGISFTINEGEFVTIMGTSGSGKSTLLNALTGAGVLAEDKLFATLDLTSRAIELPDGRSLTLVDTVGLIRRLPHHLVEAFKSTLEEAASADIILHVCDASDPEAREKAQTTLSLLSELGCGEIPVITVLNKCDKLDYELPPAENTVMISAKNGTGFDELLKAISDNLTDKVSRMEMLIPYDKSGLAAALHSHGKVLSEEYLENGIAVTALVDKLHKYEYEEFVI
;
A
#
# COMPACT_ATOMS: atom_id res chain seq x y z
N MET A 1 -20.98 -1.68 6.32
CA MET A 1 -20.53 -2.61 5.24
C MET A 1 -19.49 -1.83 4.47
N GLU A 2 -18.25 -2.33 4.44
CA GLU A 2 -17.21 -1.74 3.59
C GLU A 2 -17.69 -1.75 2.14
N LYS A 3 -17.63 -0.60 1.49
CA LYS A 3 -18.05 -0.46 0.10
C LYS A 3 -16.96 -1.03 -0.79
N LYS A 4 -17.29 -2.09 -1.52
CA LYS A 4 -16.39 -2.68 -2.51
C LYS A 4 -16.22 -1.73 -3.68
N VAL A 5 -14.98 -1.37 -4.00
CA VAL A 5 -14.63 -0.50 -5.13
C VAL A 5 -14.32 -1.35 -6.35
N ILE A 6 -13.57 -2.43 -6.16
CA ILE A 6 -13.25 -3.40 -7.22
C ILE A 6 -13.47 -4.81 -6.66
N GLU A 7 -14.11 -5.65 -7.45
CA GLU A 7 -14.25 -7.08 -7.17
C GLU A 7 -13.91 -7.88 -8.43
N LEU A 8 -12.83 -8.65 -8.36
CA LEU A 8 -12.38 -9.52 -9.45
C LEU A 8 -12.61 -10.97 -9.07
N HIS A 9 -13.19 -11.75 -9.99
CA HIS A 9 -13.45 -13.16 -9.80
C HIS A 9 -12.84 -14.01 -10.90
N ASN A 10 -11.92 -14.90 -10.54
CA ASN A 10 -11.33 -15.92 -11.43
C ASN A 10 -10.81 -15.35 -12.75
N ILE A 11 -10.15 -14.19 -12.69
CA ILE A 11 -9.58 -13.53 -13.87
C ILE A 11 -8.41 -14.35 -14.38
N LYS A 12 -8.47 -14.73 -15.66
CA LYS A 12 -7.42 -15.47 -16.37
C LYS A 12 -6.92 -14.65 -17.55
N ARG A 13 -5.60 -14.64 -17.75
CA ARG A 13 -4.97 -14.02 -18.92
C ARG A 13 -3.86 -14.91 -19.44
N ASN A 14 -3.96 -15.25 -20.72
CA ASN A 14 -2.98 -16.05 -21.42
C ASN A 14 -2.39 -15.23 -22.57
N PHE A 15 -1.09 -15.38 -22.79
CA PHE A 15 -0.39 -14.79 -23.92
C PHE A 15 0.21 -15.91 -24.74
N GLN A 16 0.12 -15.80 -26.08
CA GLN A 16 0.79 -16.70 -27.00
C GLN A 16 2.17 -16.13 -27.30
N VAL A 17 3.23 -16.88 -26.99
CA VAL A 17 4.62 -16.51 -27.27
C VAL A 17 5.22 -17.61 -28.15
N GLY A 18 5.16 -17.41 -29.48
CA GLY A 18 5.49 -18.45 -30.44
C GLY A 18 4.51 -19.63 -30.35
N GLU A 19 5.03 -20.86 -30.13
CA GLU A 19 4.21 -22.06 -29.93
C GLU A 19 3.78 -22.31 -28.48
N GLU A 20 4.31 -21.54 -27.53
CA GLU A 20 4.02 -21.69 -26.10
C GLU A 20 2.94 -20.71 -25.64
N THR A 21 2.05 -21.20 -24.76
CA THR A 21 1.07 -20.36 -24.07
C THR A 21 1.58 -20.00 -22.68
N VAL A 22 1.86 -18.72 -22.45
CA VAL A 22 2.21 -18.20 -21.13
C VAL A 22 0.90 -17.84 -20.39
N HIS A 23 0.63 -18.54 -19.30
CA HIS A 23 -0.51 -18.26 -18.41
C HIS A 23 -0.12 -17.17 -17.44
N ALA A 24 -0.32 -15.91 -17.80
CA ALA A 24 0.06 -14.75 -16.98
C ALA A 24 -0.85 -14.60 -15.76
N LEU A 25 -2.14 -14.83 -15.92
CA LEU A 25 -3.09 -14.88 -14.81
C LEU A 25 -3.81 -16.23 -14.81
N ARG A 26 -3.78 -16.95 -13.68
CA ARG A 26 -4.29 -18.32 -13.58
C ARG A 26 -5.59 -18.45 -12.80
N GLY A 27 -6.35 -17.37 -12.68
CA GLY A 27 -7.62 -17.38 -11.94
C GLY A 27 -7.56 -16.54 -10.69
N ILE A 28 -7.22 -15.25 -10.84
CA ILE A 28 -7.13 -14.30 -9.75
C ILE A 28 -8.52 -13.90 -9.29
N SER A 29 -8.74 -13.92 -7.98
CA SER A 29 -9.92 -13.37 -7.34
C SER A 29 -9.49 -12.49 -6.19
N PHE A 30 -9.88 -11.21 -6.19
CA PHE A 30 -9.66 -10.32 -5.07
C PHE A 30 -10.72 -9.22 -5.03
N THR A 31 -10.85 -8.59 -3.87
CA THR A 31 -11.76 -7.47 -3.64
C THR A 31 -10.93 -6.31 -3.10
N ILE A 32 -11.07 -5.11 -3.70
CA ILE A 32 -10.59 -3.85 -3.15
C ILE A 32 -11.80 -3.15 -2.54
N ASN A 33 -11.73 -2.86 -1.27
CA ASN A 33 -12.72 -2.07 -0.56
C ASN A 33 -12.37 -0.58 -0.66
N GLU A 34 -13.32 0.29 -0.38
CA GLU A 34 -13.08 1.73 -0.25
C GLU A 34 -12.03 1.97 0.85
N GLY A 35 -10.95 2.67 0.51
CA GLY A 35 -9.81 2.90 1.38
C GLY A 35 -8.59 3.30 0.56
N GLU A 36 -7.47 3.43 1.23
CA GLU A 36 -6.20 3.77 0.58
C GLU A 36 -5.54 2.53 0.00
N PHE A 37 -4.89 2.70 -1.12
CA PHE A 37 -4.30 1.63 -1.90
C PHE A 37 -2.78 1.80 -2.00
N VAL A 38 -2.03 0.86 -1.44
CA VAL A 38 -0.56 0.88 -1.43
C VAL A 38 -0.03 -0.32 -2.22
N THR A 39 0.75 -0.03 -3.23
CA THR A 39 1.38 -1.05 -4.07
C THR A 39 2.81 -1.34 -3.63
N ILE A 40 3.14 -2.62 -3.48
CA ILE A 40 4.49 -3.09 -3.17
C ILE A 40 5.19 -3.52 -4.46
N MET A 41 6.27 -2.82 -4.82
CA MET A 41 7.06 -3.09 -6.03
C MET A 41 8.51 -3.37 -5.68
N GLY A 42 9.24 -3.97 -6.59
CA GLY A 42 10.67 -4.22 -6.44
C GLY A 42 11.13 -5.44 -7.23
N THR A 43 12.44 -5.64 -7.30
CA THR A 43 13.04 -6.78 -8.03
C THR A 43 12.68 -8.11 -7.36
N SER A 44 12.74 -9.19 -8.15
CA SER A 44 12.59 -10.55 -7.60
C SER A 44 13.67 -10.80 -6.53
N GLY A 45 13.29 -11.42 -5.42
CA GLY A 45 14.19 -11.67 -4.30
C GLY A 45 14.40 -10.49 -3.33
N SER A 46 13.82 -9.30 -3.57
CA SER A 46 13.93 -8.17 -2.63
C SER A 46 13.16 -8.37 -1.31
N GLY A 47 12.25 -9.35 -1.26
CA GLY A 47 11.49 -9.73 -0.07
C GLY A 47 10.12 -9.08 0.04
N LYS A 48 9.50 -8.65 -1.08
CA LYS A 48 8.14 -8.08 -1.11
C LYS A 48 7.09 -8.96 -0.44
N SER A 49 6.99 -10.21 -0.87
CA SER A 49 6.03 -11.17 -0.30
C SER A 49 6.31 -11.49 1.17
N THR A 50 7.58 -11.48 1.59
CA THR A 50 7.95 -11.60 3.01
C THR A 50 7.48 -10.38 3.80
N LEU A 51 7.65 -9.19 3.25
CA LEU A 51 7.19 -7.94 3.86
C LEU A 51 5.65 -7.93 3.97
N LEU A 52 4.94 -8.26 2.88
CA LEU A 52 3.48 -8.35 2.90
C LEU A 52 2.99 -9.33 3.98
N ASN A 53 3.58 -10.52 4.05
CA ASN A 53 3.22 -11.52 5.06
C ASN A 53 3.48 -11.03 6.49
N ALA A 54 4.62 -10.37 6.70
CA ALA A 54 5.00 -9.89 8.03
C ALA A 54 4.09 -8.73 8.52
N LEU A 55 3.72 -7.80 7.62
CA LEU A 55 2.82 -6.70 7.94
C LEU A 55 1.37 -7.15 8.16
N THR A 56 0.95 -8.24 7.52
CA THR A 56 -0.45 -8.71 7.57
C THR A 56 -0.67 -9.89 8.51
N GLY A 57 0.39 -10.44 9.10
CA GLY A 57 0.31 -11.66 9.92
C GLY A 57 -0.08 -12.92 9.13
N ALA A 58 -0.05 -12.87 7.80
CA ALA A 58 -0.47 -13.97 6.95
C ALA A 58 0.70 -14.90 6.61
N GLY A 59 0.53 -16.20 6.84
CA GLY A 59 1.54 -17.23 6.52
C GLY A 59 1.51 -17.68 5.06
N VAL A 60 1.66 -16.78 4.09
CA VAL A 60 1.78 -17.16 2.67
C VAL A 60 3.21 -17.58 2.36
N LEU A 61 3.39 -18.66 1.59
CA LEU A 61 4.70 -19.16 1.17
C LEU A 61 5.45 -18.07 0.38
N ALA A 62 6.45 -17.48 1.02
CA ALA A 62 7.42 -16.61 0.34
C ALA A 62 8.51 -17.51 -0.27
N GLU A 63 8.43 -17.76 -1.56
CA GLU A 63 9.44 -18.55 -2.27
C GLU A 63 10.48 -17.63 -2.95
N ASP A 64 11.75 -17.94 -2.79
CA ASP A 64 12.89 -17.24 -3.43
C ASP A 64 13.06 -17.68 -4.90
N LYS A 65 11.99 -17.66 -5.68
CA LYS A 65 11.99 -18.01 -7.09
C LYS A 65 11.69 -16.81 -7.98
N LEU A 66 12.28 -16.78 -9.18
CA LEU A 66 11.87 -15.85 -10.23
C LEU A 66 10.37 -16.06 -10.50
N PHE A 67 9.57 -14.98 -10.44
CA PHE A 67 8.10 -15.02 -10.56
C PHE A 67 7.37 -15.77 -9.42
N ALA A 68 7.90 -15.74 -8.20
CA ALA A 68 7.21 -16.33 -7.04
C ALA A 68 5.81 -15.74 -6.82
N THR A 69 5.62 -14.47 -7.15
CA THR A 69 4.32 -13.79 -7.15
C THR A 69 3.82 -13.69 -8.59
N LEU A 70 3.15 -14.71 -9.06
CA LEU A 70 2.41 -14.70 -10.34
C LEU A 70 0.95 -14.25 -10.16
N ASP A 71 0.43 -14.33 -8.94
CA ASP A 71 -0.91 -13.92 -8.56
C ASP A 71 -0.82 -12.68 -7.68
N LEU A 72 -1.54 -11.62 -8.07
CA LEU A 72 -1.71 -10.41 -7.25
C LEU A 72 -2.29 -10.79 -5.91
N THR A 73 -1.53 -10.51 -4.86
CA THR A 73 -1.98 -10.76 -3.48
C THR A 73 -2.29 -9.42 -2.82
N SER A 74 -3.56 -9.17 -2.56
CA SER A 74 -4.00 -7.99 -1.80
C SER A 74 -4.31 -8.35 -0.36
N ARG A 75 -3.97 -7.45 0.57
CA ARG A 75 -4.22 -7.60 2.00
C ARG A 75 -4.53 -6.25 2.63
N ALA A 76 -5.57 -6.22 3.46
CA ALA A 76 -5.88 -5.05 4.27
C ALA A 76 -5.01 -5.04 5.54
N ILE A 77 -4.51 -3.86 5.89
CA ILE A 77 -3.87 -3.58 7.18
C ILE A 77 -4.46 -2.32 7.79
N GLU A 78 -4.28 -2.15 9.09
CA GLU A 78 -4.63 -0.94 9.82
C GLU A 78 -3.36 -0.20 10.22
N LEU A 79 -3.30 1.11 9.90
CA LEU A 79 -2.20 1.99 10.29
C LEU A 79 -2.32 2.38 11.78
N PRO A 80 -1.21 2.82 12.41
CA PRO A 80 -1.23 3.27 13.81
C PRO A 80 -2.20 4.41 14.08
N ASP A 81 -2.54 5.21 13.08
CA ASP A 81 -3.51 6.30 13.16
C ASP A 81 -4.99 5.86 12.97
N GLY A 82 -5.23 4.56 12.77
CA GLY A 82 -6.55 3.95 12.60
C GLY A 82 -7.06 3.92 11.16
N ARG A 83 -6.29 4.44 10.18
CA ARG A 83 -6.64 4.30 8.77
C ARG A 83 -6.46 2.85 8.31
N SER A 84 -7.37 2.39 7.46
CA SER A 84 -7.25 1.09 6.80
C SER A 84 -6.70 1.29 5.40
N LEU A 85 -5.73 0.49 5.01
CA LEU A 85 -5.20 0.50 3.65
C LEU A 85 -5.12 -0.92 3.09
N THR A 86 -5.11 -1.03 1.77
CA THR A 86 -4.91 -2.29 1.06
C THR A 86 -3.49 -2.32 0.50
N LEU A 87 -2.70 -3.29 0.95
CA LEU A 87 -1.38 -3.60 0.38
C LEU A 87 -1.54 -4.59 -0.77
N VAL A 88 -0.89 -4.31 -1.89
CA VAL A 88 -0.87 -5.21 -3.05
C VAL A 88 0.56 -5.55 -3.42
N ASP A 89 0.90 -6.85 -3.40
CA ASP A 89 2.17 -7.35 -3.91
C ASP A 89 2.09 -7.52 -5.42
N THR A 90 2.99 -6.87 -6.13
CA THR A 90 3.07 -6.96 -7.59
C THR A 90 4.11 -7.98 -8.03
N VAL A 91 4.01 -8.42 -9.26
CA VAL A 91 5.02 -9.27 -9.88
C VAL A 91 6.39 -8.59 -9.82
N GLY A 92 7.43 -9.35 -9.44
CA GLY A 92 8.79 -8.83 -9.33
C GLY A 92 9.28 -8.22 -10.65
N LEU A 93 9.67 -6.94 -10.61
CA LEU A 93 10.30 -6.28 -11.76
C LEU A 93 11.60 -6.99 -12.10
N ILE A 94 11.75 -7.42 -13.37
CA ILE A 94 12.93 -8.12 -13.86
C ILE A 94 13.85 -7.12 -14.51
N ARG A 95 15.15 -7.28 -14.23
CA ARG A 95 16.21 -6.61 -14.98
C ARG A 95 16.06 -6.94 -16.46
N ARG A 96 15.92 -5.93 -17.34
CA ARG A 96 15.74 -6.07 -18.80
C ARG A 96 14.49 -6.87 -19.17
N LEU A 97 13.31 -6.29 -18.91
CA LEU A 97 12.09 -6.76 -19.53
C LEU A 97 12.26 -6.74 -21.06
N PRO A 98 12.19 -7.87 -21.74
CA PRO A 98 12.15 -7.89 -23.20
C PRO A 98 10.96 -7.06 -23.66
N HIS A 99 11.11 -6.27 -24.73
CA HIS A 99 10.06 -5.36 -25.23
C HIS A 99 8.68 -6.01 -25.43
N HIS A 100 8.64 -7.29 -25.77
CA HIS A 100 7.39 -8.05 -25.92
C HIS A 100 6.70 -8.41 -24.60
N LEU A 101 7.43 -8.36 -23.46
CA LEU A 101 6.86 -8.54 -22.13
C LEU A 101 6.39 -7.21 -21.48
N VAL A 102 6.85 -6.07 -21.98
CA VAL A 102 6.42 -4.74 -21.49
C VAL A 102 4.91 -4.59 -21.61
N GLU A 103 4.30 -5.01 -22.73
CA GLU A 103 2.84 -4.99 -22.91
C GLU A 103 2.10 -5.94 -21.94
N ALA A 104 2.69 -7.10 -21.65
CA ALA A 104 2.11 -8.04 -20.70
C ALA A 104 2.15 -7.52 -19.24
N PHE A 105 3.20 -6.77 -18.91
CA PHE A 105 3.35 -6.12 -17.59
C PHE A 105 2.60 -4.79 -17.49
N LYS A 106 2.22 -4.18 -18.61
CA LYS A 106 1.52 -2.90 -18.63
C LYS A 106 0.23 -2.92 -17.81
N SER A 107 -0.54 -4.02 -17.88
CA SER A 107 -1.75 -4.17 -17.08
C SER A 107 -1.49 -4.26 -15.56
N THR A 108 -0.37 -4.85 -15.16
CA THR A 108 0.05 -4.91 -13.74
C THR A 108 0.60 -3.57 -13.27
N LEU A 109 1.18 -2.80 -14.19
CA LEU A 109 1.71 -1.46 -13.93
C LEU A 109 0.62 -0.39 -13.97
N GLU A 110 -0.47 -0.59 -14.73
CA GLU A 110 -1.68 0.24 -14.70
C GLU A 110 -2.36 0.19 -13.31
N GLU A 111 -2.21 -0.91 -12.57
CA GLU A 111 -2.65 -0.99 -11.18
C GLU A 111 -1.75 -0.15 -10.25
N ALA A 112 -0.43 -0.14 -10.50
CA ALA A 112 0.48 0.74 -9.76
C ALA A 112 0.15 2.22 -10.00
N ALA A 113 -0.29 2.58 -11.21
CA ALA A 113 -0.72 3.94 -11.54
C ALA A 113 -2.01 4.38 -10.81
N SER A 114 -2.74 3.43 -10.23
CA SER A 114 -3.92 3.70 -9.41
C SER A 114 -3.62 3.72 -7.91
N ALA A 115 -2.36 3.48 -7.50
CA ALA A 115 -1.96 3.46 -6.11
C ALA A 115 -1.89 4.87 -5.51
N ASP A 116 -2.21 5.00 -4.23
CA ASP A 116 -1.99 6.23 -3.47
C ASP A 116 -0.52 6.37 -3.04
N ILE A 117 0.18 5.25 -2.83
CA ILE A 117 1.64 5.18 -2.54
C ILE A 117 2.24 3.93 -3.18
N ILE A 118 3.49 4.03 -3.59
CA ILE A 118 4.31 2.91 -4.04
C ILE A 118 5.40 2.62 -2.99
N LEU A 119 5.42 1.39 -2.46
CA LEU A 119 6.52 0.88 -1.66
C LEU A 119 7.52 0.19 -2.58
N HIS A 120 8.64 0.83 -2.84
CA HIS A 120 9.72 0.29 -3.68
C HIS A 120 10.69 -0.50 -2.81
N VAL A 121 10.56 -1.84 -2.78
CA VAL A 121 11.36 -2.73 -1.94
C VAL A 121 12.65 -3.14 -2.63
N CYS A 122 13.78 -2.81 -2.01
CA CYS A 122 15.13 -3.14 -2.46
C CYS A 122 15.83 -4.05 -1.44
N ASP A 123 16.66 -4.96 -1.92
CA ASP A 123 17.58 -5.73 -1.06
C ASP A 123 18.79 -4.85 -0.67
N ALA A 124 18.85 -4.40 0.58
CA ALA A 124 19.92 -3.52 1.06
C ALA A 124 21.32 -4.20 1.00
N SER A 125 21.37 -5.54 1.01
CA SER A 125 22.63 -6.31 0.93
C SER A 125 23.13 -6.50 -0.51
N ASP A 126 22.36 -6.09 -1.51
CA ASP A 126 22.73 -6.18 -2.92
C ASP A 126 23.64 -4.99 -3.30
N PRO A 127 24.89 -5.22 -3.75
CA PRO A 127 25.78 -4.14 -4.16
C PRO A 127 25.22 -3.25 -5.28
N GLU A 128 24.30 -3.77 -6.09
CA GLU A 128 23.66 -3.06 -7.20
C GLU A 128 22.28 -2.46 -6.79
N ALA A 129 21.92 -2.49 -5.50
CA ALA A 129 20.61 -2.04 -5.02
C ALA A 129 20.26 -0.61 -5.50
N ARG A 130 21.25 0.30 -5.45
CA ARG A 130 21.06 1.69 -5.87
C ARG A 130 20.78 1.84 -7.37
N GLU A 131 21.52 1.11 -8.21
CA GLU A 131 21.30 1.12 -9.67
C GLU A 131 19.94 0.53 -10.04
N LYS A 132 19.58 -0.58 -9.38
CA LYS A 132 18.27 -1.23 -9.55
C LYS A 132 17.12 -0.31 -9.10
N ALA A 133 17.33 0.41 -8.00
CA ALA A 133 16.35 1.39 -7.51
C ALA A 133 16.12 2.51 -8.54
N GLN A 134 17.18 3.11 -9.05
CA GLN A 134 17.08 4.18 -10.05
C GLN A 134 16.38 3.69 -11.34
N THR A 135 16.72 2.49 -11.81
CA THR A 135 16.08 1.89 -12.99
C THR A 135 14.58 1.71 -12.77
N THR A 136 14.18 1.26 -11.58
CA THR A 136 12.75 1.09 -11.23
C THR A 136 12.02 2.43 -11.19
N LEU A 137 12.62 3.45 -10.56
CA LEU A 137 12.03 4.79 -10.48
C LEU A 137 11.88 5.44 -11.86
N SER A 138 12.88 5.29 -12.75
CA SER A 138 12.79 5.76 -14.14
C SER A 138 11.64 5.09 -14.88
N LEU A 139 11.49 3.77 -14.74
CA LEU A 139 10.41 3.01 -15.35
C LEU A 139 9.03 3.45 -14.82
N LEU A 140 8.89 3.68 -13.52
CA LEU A 140 7.67 4.20 -12.93
C LEU A 140 7.28 5.57 -13.49
N SER A 141 8.26 6.45 -13.69
CA SER A 141 8.05 7.76 -14.32
C SER A 141 7.58 7.62 -15.78
N GLU A 142 8.21 6.73 -16.57
CA GLU A 142 7.80 6.46 -17.96
C GLU A 142 6.38 5.89 -18.07
N LEU A 143 5.92 5.19 -17.05
CA LEU A 143 4.60 4.58 -16.98
C LEU A 143 3.51 5.51 -16.44
N GLY A 144 3.83 6.77 -16.19
CA GLY A 144 2.87 7.78 -15.70
C GLY A 144 2.64 7.75 -14.19
N CYS A 145 3.48 7.03 -13.42
CA CYS A 145 3.42 7.00 -11.96
C CYS A 145 4.27 8.10 -11.30
N GLY A 146 4.75 9.10 -12.06
CA GLY A 146 5.69 10.13 -11.56
C GLY A 146 5.14 11.04 -10.46
N GLU A 147 3.82 11.18 -10.36
CA GLU A 147 3.15 11.99 -9.34
C GLU A 147 2.79 11.19 -8.07
N ILE A 148 2.95 9.85 -8.10
CA ILE A 148 2.62 9.00 -6.97
C ILE A 148 3.79 9.01 -5.98
N PRO A 149 3.57 9.27 -4.68
CA PRO A 149 4.61 9.18 -3.68
C PRO A 149 5.27 7.80 -3.66
N VAL A 150 6.61 7.76 -3.69
CA VAL A 150 7.38 6.52 -3.63
C VAL A 150 8.18 6.49 -2.34
N ILE A 151 7.98 5.45 -1.53
CA ILE A 151 8.81 5.16 -0.36
C ILE A 151 9.80 4.06 -0.73
N THR A 152 11.08 4.34 -0.66
CA THR A 152 12.13 3.34 -0.85
C THR A 152 12.30 2.53 0.43
N VAL A 153 12.06 1.22 0.35
CA VAL A 153 12.16 0.30 1.47
C VAL A 153 13.42 -0.55 1.30
N LEU A 154 14.46 -0.23 2.05
CA LEU A 154 15.72 -0.98 2.08
C LEU A 154 15.57 -2.18 3.01
N ASN A 155 15.17 -3.31 2.44
CA ASN A 155 14.93 -4.55 3.18
C ASN A 155 16.22 -5.36 3.37
N LYS A 156 16.20 -6.29 4.32
CA LYS A 156 17.31 -7.16 4.71
C LYS A 156 18.47 -6.40 5.37
N CYS A 157 18.16 -5.31 6.09
CA CYS A 157 19.15 -4.55 6.85
C CYS A 157 19.87 -5.42 7.92
N ASP A 158 19.28 -6.54 8.32
CA ASP A 158 19.89 -7.55 9.19
C ASP A 158 21.16 -8.22 8.60
N LYS A 159 21.42 -8.03 7.31
CA LYS A 159 22.61 -8.51 6.63
C LYS A 159 23.72 -7.47 6.50
N LEU A 160 23.47 -6.24 6.92
CA LEU A 160 24.46 -5.16 6.85
C LEU A 160 25.28 -5.09 8.13
N ASP A 161 26.59 -4.96 7.99
CA ASP A 161 27.53 -4.75 9.08
C ASP A 161 27.75 -3.25 9.36
N TYR A 162 27.02 -2.36 8.69
CA TYR A 162 27.13 -0.90 8.80
C TYR A 162 25.76 -0.22 8.62
N GLU A 163 25.65 0.97 9.19
CA GLU A 163 24.46 1.80 9.03
C GLU A 163 24.54 2.60 7.73
N LEU A 164 23.44 2.63 6.97
CA LEU A 164 23.32 3.50 5.80
C LEU A 164 22.89 4.91 6.27
N PRO A 165 23.41 5.97 5.63
CA PRO A 165 22.97 7.31 5.96
C PRO A 165 21.48 7.47 5.67
N PRO A 166 20.75 8.24 6.50
CA PRO A 166 19.33 8.53 6.26
C PRO A 166 19.18 9.25 4.91
N ALA A 167 18.12 8.89 4.20
CA ALA A 167 17.77 9.52 2.93
C ALA A 167 16.26 9.81 2.93
N GLU A 168 15.87 10.83 2.19
CA GLU A 168 14.48 11.24 2.07
C GLU A 168 13.62 10.11 1.51
N ASN A 169 12.42 9.95 2.04
CA ASN A 169 11.47 8.89 1.66
C ASN A 169 12.10 7.49 1.62
N THR A 170 13.04 7.22 2.52
CA THR A 170 13.74 5.94 2.59
C THR A 170 13.66 5.36 3.99
N VAL A 171 13.24 4.10 4.10
CA VAL A 171 13.13 3.37 5.37
C VAL A 171 13.94 2.07 5.30
N MET A 172 14.71 1.80 6.34
CA MET A 172 15.47 0.56 6.49
C MET A 172 14.66 -0.44 7.30
N ILE A 173 14.50 -1.65 6.76
CA ILE A 173 13.75 -2.70 7.46
C ILE A 173 14.46 -4.06 7.38
N SER A 174 14.05 -4.95 8.27
CA SER A 174 14.19 -6.39 8.07
C SER A 174 12.81 -7.05 8.12
N ALA A 175 12.29 -7.43 6.97
CA ALA A 175 11.02 -8.15 6.88
C ALA A 175 11.06 -9.50 7.61
N LYS A 176 12.25 -10.04 7.87
CA LYS A 176 12.48 -11.30 8.56
C LYS A 176 12.25 -11.19 10.07
N ASN A 177 12.69 -10.10 10.69
CA ASN A 177 12.67 -9.89 12.16
C ASN A 177 11.74 -8.76 12.60
N GLY A 178 11.10 -8.04 11.67
CA GLY A 178 10.18 -6.95 11.99
C GLY A 178 10.87 -5.62 12.32
N THR A 179 12.19 -5.52 12.21
CA THR A 179 12.92 -4.27 12.44
C THR A 179 12.49 -3.19 11.46
N GLY A 180 12.26 -1.96 11.94
CA GLY A 180 11.92 -0.80 11.12
C GLY A 180 10.45 -0.76 10.65
N PHE A 181 9.57 -1.60 11.18
CA PHE A 181 8.16 -1.61 10.76
C PHE A 181 7.38 -0.41 11.26
N ASP A 182 7.65 0.06 12.48
CA ASP A 182 6.98 1.26 13.01
C ASP A 182 7.33 2.50 12.17
N GLU A 183 8.60 2.63 11.78
CA GLU A 183 9.09 3.69 10.90
C GLU A 183 8.48 3.58 9.50
N LEU A 184 8.33 2.36 8.97
CA LEU A 184 7.68 2.12 7.68
C LEU A 184 6.20 2.50 7.72
N LEU A 185 5.45 2.05 8.71
CA LEU A 185 4.04 2.37 8.88
C LEU A 185 3.83 3.88 9.07
N LYS A 186 4.73 4.53 9.83
CA LYS A 186 4.72 5.99 9.97
C LYS A 186 5.00 6.69 8.64
N ALA A 187 6.01 6.25 7.88
CA ALA A 187 6.33 6.84 6.58
C ALA A 187 5.16 6.66 5.58
N ILE A 188 4.46 5.53 5.60
CA ILE A 188 3.24 5.33 4.82
C ILE A 188 2.17 6.34 5.25
N SER A 189 1.91 6.45 6.56
CA SER A 189 0.93 7.38 7.11
C SER A 189 1.21 8.83 6.73
N ASP A 190 2.46 9.25 6.81
CA ASP A 190 2.92 10.62 6.51
C ASP A 190 2.82 10.95 5.00
N ASN A 191 3.00 9.96 4.12
CA ASN A 191 2.96 10.13 2.66
C ASN A 191 1.58 9.88 2.03
N LEU A 192 0.68 9.20 2.74
CA LEU A 192 -0.70 9.10 2.27
C LEU A 192 -1.27 10.50 2.21
N THR A 193 -1.65 10.93 1.00
CA THR A 193 -2.32 12.21 0.81
C THR A 193 -3.46 12.23 1.80
N ASP A 194 -3.46 13.22 2.69
CA ASP A 194 -4.47 13.37 3.73
C ASP A 194 -5.87 13.52 3.12
N LYS A 195 -6.48 12.43 2.70
CA LYS A 195 -7.89 12.41 2.31
C LYS A 195 -8.79 12.56 3.54
N VAL A 196 -8.27 12.17 4.69
CA VAL A 196 -8.99 12.22 5.96
C VAL A 196 -8.20 13.00 7.02
N SER A 197 -8.92 13.60 7.96
CA SER A 197 -8.35 14.24 9.15
C SER A 197 -8.88 13.53 10.39
N ARG A 198 -8.00 13.12 11.30
CA ARG A 198 -8.41 12.66 12.61
C ARG A 198 -8.91 13.88 13.41
N MET A 199 -10.13 13.80 13.88
CA MET A 199 -10.79 14.87 14.64
C MET A 199 -11.34 14.28 15.94
N GLU A 200 -11.11 15.00 17.05
CA GLU A 200 -11.75 14.75 18.35
C GLU A 200 -12.74 15.87 18.57
N MET A 201 -14.00 15.51 18.72
CA MET A 201 -15.11 16.46 18.64
C MET A 201 -16.11 16.22 19.78
N LEU A 202 -16.75 17.30 20.22
CA LEU A 202 -17.92 17.23 21.08
C LEU A 202 -19.12 17.81 20.35
N ILE A 203 -20.00 16.96 19.85
CA ILE A 203 -21.18 17.34 19.06
C ILE A 203 -22.38 17.49 19.99
N PRO A 204 -22.97 18.68 20.12
CA PRO A 204 -24.14 18.89 20.94
C PRO A 204 -25.35 18.06 20.47
N TYR A 205 -26.24 17.69 21.38
CA TYR A 205 -27.39 16.82 21.08
C TYR A 205 -28.39 17.42 20.08
N ASP A 206 -28.49 18.73 20.01
CA ASP A 206 -29.33 19.44 19.01
C ASP A 206 -28.77 19.31 17.59
N LYS A 207 -27.47 18.92 17.45
CA LYS A 207 -26.78 18.63 16.17
C LYS A 207 -26.45 17.16 16.00
N SER A 208 -27.13 16.25 16.70
CA SER A 208 -26.89 14.80 16.65
C SER A 208 -26.95 14.20 15.23
N GLY A 209 -27.62 14.86 14.29
CA GLY A 209 -27.60 14.50 12.87
C GLY A 209 -26.20 14.53 12.25
N LEU A 210 -25.31 15.42 12.72
CA LEU A 210 -23.92 15.45 12.26
C LEU A 210 -23.12 14.23 12.78
N ALA A 211 -23.36 13.81 14.04
CA ALA A 211 -22.75 12.59 14.57
C ALA A 211 -23.16 11.35 13.74
N ALA A 212 -24.44 11.27 13.34
CA ALA A 212 -24.90 10.19 12.46
C ALA A 212 -24.29 10.29 11.05
N ALA A 213 -24.09 11.50 10.51
CA ALA A 213 -23.48 11.73 9.20
C ALA A 213 -21.99 11.35 9.16
N LEU A 214 -21.28 11.37 10.31
CA LEU A 214 -19.87 10.92 10.39
C LEU A 214 -19.66 9.50 9.86
N HIS A 215 -20.64 8.61 10.03
CA HIS A 215 -20.56 7.25 9.48
C HIS A 215 -20.60 7.21 7.94
N SER A 216 -21.01 8.31 7.29
CA SER A 216 -20.99 8.46 5.82
C SER A 216 -19.84 9.34 5.35
N HIS A 217 -19.36 10.27 6.19
CA HIS A 217 -18.31 11.24 5.88
C HIS A 217 -16.91 10.77 6.32
N GLY A 218 -16.81 9.58 6.92
CA GLY A 218 -15.56 9.06 7.42
C GLY A 218 -15.71 7.78 8.26
N LYS A 219 -14.70 7.48 9.07
CA LYS A 219 -14.68 6.32 9.97
C LYS A 219 -14.73 6.79 11.43
N VAL A 220 -15.77 6.42 12.14
CA VAL A 220 -15.87 6.68 13.60
C VAL A 220 -14.98 5.67 14.32
N LEU A 221 -14.01 6.17 15.12
CA LEU A 221 -13.07 5.37 15.91
C LEU A 221 -13.60 5.12 17.33
N SER A 222 -14.22 6.15 17.93
CA SER A 222 -14.90 6.03 19.23
C SER A 222 -16.06 7.02 19.33
N GLU A 223 -17.09 6.64 20.09
CA GLU A 223 -18.27 7.47 20.36
C GLU A 223 -18.69 7.28 21.82
N GLU A 224 -18.85 8.37 22.56
CA GLU A 224 -19.27 8.38 23.96
C GLU A 224 -20.33 9.45 24.18
N TYR A 225 -21.42 9.09 24.88
CA TYR A 225 -22.51 9.99 25.20
C TYR A 225 -22.25 10.65 26.55
N LEU A 226 -21.98 11.96 26.54
CA LEU A 226 -21.72 12.78 27.72
C LEU A 226 -22.92 13.65 28.06
N GLU A 227 -22.95 14.30 29.24
CA GLU A 227 -24.07 15.19 29.65
C GLU A 227 -24.30 16.37 28.70
N ASN A 228 -23.26 16.88 28.04
CA ASN A 228 -23.27 18.07 27.18
C ASN A 228 -23.20 17.77 25.68
N GLY A 229 -23.21 16.50 25.28
CA GLY A 229 -23.16 16.11 23.87
C GLY A 229 -22.55 14.73 23.63
N ILE A 230 -22.25 14.45 22.39
CA ILE A 230 -21.64 13.20 21.92
C ILE A 230 -20.17 13.48 21.66
N ALA A 231 -19.28 12.89 22.45
CA ALA A 231 -17.84 12.92 22.21
C ALA A 231 -17.49 11.87 21.14
N VAL A 232 -16.91 12.32 20.04
CA VAL A 232 -16.59 11.44 18.90
C VAL A 232 -15.14 11.65 18.49
N THR A 233 -14.40 10.54 18.36
CA THR A 233 -13.15 10.52 17.61
C THR A 233 -13.40 9.87 16.27
N ALA A 234 -13.14 10.57 15.17
CA ALA A 234 -13.36 10.06 13.83
C ALA A 234 -12.25 10.49 12.87
N LEU A 235 -12.07 9.68 11.82
CA LEU A 235 -11.34 10.06 10.61
C LEU A 235 -12.36 10.65 9.64
N VAL A 236 -12.32 11.94 9.43
CA VAL A 236 -13.29 12.69 8.61
C VAL A 236 -12.66 13.01 7.27
N ASP A 237 -13.40 12.75 6.17
CA ASP A 237 -12.97 13.15 4.83
C ASP A 237 -12.74 14.67 4.79
N LYS A 238 -11.63 15.10 4.20
CA LYS A 238 -11.29 16.52 4.07
C LYS A 238 -12.36 17.35 3.37
N LEU A 239 -13.14 16.73 2.47
CA LEU A 239 -14.26 17.38 1.82
C LEU A 239 -15.34 17.81 2.81
N HIS A 240 -15.50 17.08 3.91
CA HIS A 240 -16.50 17.32 4.95
C HIS A 240 -15.92 17.92 6.23
N LYS A 241 -14.60 18.07 6.32
CA LYS A 241 -13.91 18.55 7.53
C LYS A 241 -14.50 19.86 8.06
N TYR A 242 -14.81 20.79 7.18
CA TYR A 242 -15.35 22.12 7.52
C TYR A 242 -16.70 22.06 8.28
N GLU A 243 -17.47 20.99 8.08
CA GLU A 243 -18.77 20.79 8.75
C GLU A 243 -18.60 20.49 10.25
N TYR A 244 -17.42 20.05 10.65
CA TYR A 244 -17.09 19.56 12.00
C TYR A 244 -16.09 20.44 12.74
N GLU A 245 -15.44 21.40 12.09
CA GLU A 245 -14.38 22.22 12.69
C GLU A 245 -14.83 22.99 13.94
N GLU A 246 -16.09 23.41 14.00
CA GLU A 246 -16.64 24.14 15.15
C GLU A 246 -16.79 23.28 16.41
N PHE A 247 -16.73 21.94 16.30
CA PHE A 247 -16.93 21.00 17.40
C PHE A 247 -15.62 20.36 17.90
N VAL A 248 -14.50 20.69 17.31
CA VAL A 248 -13.18 20.14 17.69
C VAL A 248 -12.80 20.61 19.10
N ILE A 249 -12.30 19.66 19.94
CA ILE A 249 -11.91 19.87 21.34
C ILE A 249 -10.41 19.67 21.53
#